data_20a05f1335ca2c2b3ef559769f82d360
#
_entry.id   20a05f1335ca2c2b3ef559769f82d360
#
_cell.length_a   1.000
_cell.length_b   1.000
_cell.length_c   1.000
_cell.angle_alpha   90.00
_cell.angle_beta   90.00
_cell.angle_gamma   90.00
#
_symmetry.space_group_name_H-M   'P 1'
#
loop_
_entity.id
_entity.type
_entity.pdbx_description
1 polymer ?
#
loop_
_entity_poly.entity_id
_entity_poly.type
_entity_poly.pdbx_seq_one_letter_code
_entity_poly.pdbx_strand_id
1 'polypeptide(L)'
;LGIPVVPITAAKGEGVSELMDRAVETAKDRVLPKVYDFCAANSPVHRCVHAVVHLIEDHAERLGLPPRFCATKLIEGDRDMADRLVLDQNERELLEHCIVQMETENGLDRNASLADMRYTFIEQVTADAVVKCHESREHRRSVAWDRVLTGKYTALPVFFGVMFLIFWL
;
A
#
# COMPACT_ATOMS: atom_id res chain seq x y z
N LEU A 1 3.54 12.64 7.44
CA LEU A 1 4.63 11.92 6.76
C LEU A 1 5.93 12.74 6.72
N GLY A 2 5.85 14.07 6.66
CA GLY A 2 7.02 14.98 6.62
C GLY A 2 7.75 15.02 5.27
N ILE A 3 7.07 14.65 4.20
CA ILE A 3 7.53 14.73 2.82
C ILE A 3 6.65 15.70 2.02
N PRO A 4 7.17 16.34 0.94
CA PRO A 4 6.37 17.18 0.05
C PRO A 4 5.23 16.39 -0.60
N VAL A 5 4.10 17.05 -0.81
CA VAL A 5 2.93 16.49 -1.51
C VAL A 5 2.60 17.39 -2.69
N VAL A 6 2.52 16.81 -3.88
CA VAL A 6 2.21 17.55 -5.11
C VAL A 6 0.93 16.98 -5.72
N PRO A 7 -0.13 17.78 -5.87
CA PRO A 7 -1.33 17.35 -6.56
C PRO A 7 -1.11 17.30 -8.08
N ILE A 8 -1.47 16.19 -8.71
CA ILE A 8 -1.34 16.01 -10.16
C ILE A 8 -2.65 15.50 -10.77
N THR A 9 -2.89 15.89 -12.04
CA THR A 9 -3.91 15.27 -12.89
C THR A 9 -3.21 14.57 -14.05
N ALA A 10 -2.78 13.33 -13.85
CA ALA A 10 -1.93 12.59 -14.79
C ALA A 10 -2.53 12.52 -16.22
N ALA A 11 -3.85 12.32 -16.33
CA ALA A 11 -4.55 12.25 -17.62
C ALA A 11 -4.49 13.57 -18.43
N LYS A 12 -4.30 14.72 -17.76
CA LYS A 12 -4.20 16.04 -18.40
C LYS A 12 -2.77 16.58 -18.43
N GLY A 13 -1.83 15.92 -17.76
CA GLY A 13 -0.45 16.40 -17.61
C GLY A 13 -0.31 17.58 -16.63
N GLU A 14 -1.37 17.95 -15.91
CA GLU A 14 -1.34 19.05 -14.94
C GLU A 14 -0.53 18.67 -13.71
N GLY A 15 0.38 19.54 -13.26
CA GLY A 15 1.21 19.34 -12.07
C GLY A 15 2.41 18.39 -12.26
N VAL A 16 2.58 17.75 -13.43
CA VAL A 16 3.66 16.78 -13.66
C VAL A 16 5.04 17.46 -13.63
N SER A 17 5.18 18.66 -14.20
CA SER A 17 6.44 19.40 -14.17
C SER A 17 6.82 19.76 -12.73
N GLU A 18 5.85 20.25 -11.95
CA GLU A 18 6.06 20.58 -10.53
C GLU A 18 6.48 19.35 -9.72
N LEU A 19 5.86 18.19 -9.99
CA LEU A 19 6.25 16.92 -9.37
C LEU A 19 7.70 16.56 -9.65
N MET A 20 8.16 16.72 -10.90
CA MET A 20 9.55 16.45 -11.29
C MET A 20 10.53 17.40 -10.60
N ASP A 21 10.22 18.68 -10.56
CA ASP A 21 11.06 19.69 -9.90
C ASP A 21 11.16 19.41 -8.40
N ARG A 22 10.04 19.10 -7.74
CA ARG A 22 10.02 18.72 -6.32
C ARG A 22 10.75 17.42 -6.04
N ALA A 23 10.64 16.43 -6.92
CA ALA A 23 11.38 15.17 -6.76
C ALA A 23 12.89 15.40 -6.82
N VAL A 24 13.36 16.21 -7.77
CA VAL A 24 14.79 16.57 -7.89
C VAL A 24 15.28 17.37 -6.68
N GLU A 25 14.51 18.32 -6.19
CA GLU A 25 14.81 19.13 -4.99
C GLU A 25 14.91 18.22 -3.75
N THR A 26 13.90 17.36 -3.53
CA THR A 26 13.86 16.40 -2.43
C THR A 26 15.06 15.46 -2.44
N ALA A 27 15.46 15.00 -3.62
CA ALA A 27 16.64 14.13 -3.78
C ALA A 27 17.95 14.87 -3.50
N LYS A 28 18.09 16.13 -3.94
CA LYS A 28 19.28 16.98 -3.68
C LYS A 28 19.41 17.29 -2.18
N ASP A 29 18.30 17.63 -1.55
CA ASP A 29 18.27 17.99 -0.12
C ASP A 29 18.27 16.76 0.80
N ARG A 30 18.23 15.55 0.22
CA ARG A 30 18.15 14.27 0.95
C ARG A 30 17.06 14.27 2.01
N VAL A 31 15.89 14.83 1.67
CA VAL A 31 14.74 14.86 2.58
C VAL A 31 14.22 13.44 2.76
N LEU A 32 14.25 12.97 4.00
CA LEU A 32 13.73 11.66 4.37
C LEU A 32 12.38 11.80 5.09
N PRO A 33 11.46 10.84 4.94
CA PRO A 33 10.22 10.85 5.67
C PRO A 33 10.49 10.79 7.19
N LYS A 34 9.66 11.48 7.97
CA LYS A 34 9.77 11.48 9.44
C LYS A 34 9.26 10.20 10.08
N VAL A 35 8.39 9.49 9.38
CA VAL A 35 7.79 8.23 9.84
C VAL A 35 8.33 7.11 8.98
N TYR A 36 9.09 6.22 9.60
CA TYR A 36 9.66 5.03 8.95
C TYR A 36 8.97 3.75 9.38
N ASP A 37 8.33 3.78 10.56
CA ASP A 37 7.69 2.63 11.14
C ASP A 37 6.18 2.70 10.94
N PHE A 38 5.67 1.79 10.13
CA PHE A 38 4.24 1.65 9.85
C PHE A 38 3.58 0.58 10.73
N CYS A 39 4.39 -0.11 11.55
CA CYS A 39 3.90 -1.18 12.41
C CYS A 39 3.30 -0.62 13.70
N ALA A 40 2.18 -1.18 14.13
CA ALA A 40 1.72 -0.98 15.51
C ALA A 40 2.75 -1.57 16.47
N ALA A 41 3.12 -0.81 17.50
CA ALA A 41 4.09 -1.26 18.50
C ALA A 41 3.66 -2.62 19.08
N ASN A 42 4.62 -3.54 19.21
CA ASN A 42 4.41 -4.89 19.74
C ASN A 42 3.50 -5.83 18.91
N SER A 43 3.10 -5.45 17.69
CA SER A 43 2.39 -6.39 16.81
C SER A 43 3.31 -7.55 16.37
N PRO A 44 2.76 -8.72 15.98
CA PRO A 44 3.57 -9.82 15.45
C PRO A 44 4.43 -9.40 14.26
N VAL A 45 3.88 -8.57 13.37
CA VAL A 45 4.60 -8.00 12.22
C VAL A 45 5.76 -7.10 12.67
N HIS A 46 5.53 -6.26 13.69
CA HIS A 46 6.58 -5.39 14.24
C HIS A 46 7.76 -6.21 14.76
N ARG A 47 7.48 -7.23 15.58
CA ARG A 47 8.54 -8.11 16.12
C ARG A 47 9.31 -8.83 15.02
N CYS A 48 8.61 -9.37 14.02
CA CYS A 48 9.23 -10.05 12.89
C CYS A 48 10.14 -9.09 12.11
N VAL A 49 9.64 -7.93 11.69
CA VAL A 49 10.41 -6.94 10.94
C VAL A 49 11.63 -6.47 11.71
N HIS A 50 11.50 -6.20 13.02
CA HIS A 50 12.63 -5.80 13.85
C HIS A 50 13.67 -6.92 14.01
N ALA A 51 13.24 -8.16 14.25
CA ALA A 51 14.16 -9.30 14.34
C ALA A 51 14.95 -9.49 13.04
N VAL A 52 14.26 -9.39 11.89
CA VAL A 52 14.91 -9.51 10.57
C VAL A 52 15.82 -8.33 10.29
N VAL A 53 15.47 -7.10 10.68
CA VAL A 53 16.37 -5.93 10.57
C VAL A 53 17.67 -6.19 11.28
N HIS A 54 17.65 -6.64 12.54
CA HIS A 54 18.88 -6.94 13.30
C HIS A 54 19.68 -8.09 12.69
N LEU A 55 18.99 -9.10 12.14
CA LEU A 55 19.64 -10.23 11.49
C LEU A 55 20.47 -9.83 10.26
N ILE A 56 20.00 -8.81 9.50
CA ILE A 56 20.59 -8.45 8.21
C ILE A 56 21.29 -7.10 8.20
N GLU A 57 21.45 -6.46 9.34
CA GLU A 57 21.99 -5.08 9.45
C GLU A 57 23.34 -4.94 8.74
N ASP A 58 24.29 -5.80 9.04
CA ASP A 58 25.63 -5.82 8.42
C ASP A 58 25.58 -6.07 6.90
N HIS A 59 24.65 -6.90 6.45
CA HIS A 59 24.47 -7.20 5.03
C HIS A 59 23.87 -6.02 4.27
N ALA A 60 22.89 -5.34 4.87
CA ALA A 60 22.24 -4.17 4.29
C ALA A 60 23.21 -2.98 4.21
N GLU A 61 24.03 -2.76 5.25
CA GLU A 61 25.06 -1.72 5.27
C GLU A 61 26.10 -1.92 4.17
N ARG A 62 26.56 -3.16 3.95
CA ARG A 62 27.48 -3.50 2.84
C ARG A 62 26.92 -3.14 1.47
N LEU A 63 25.60 -3.24 1.31
CA LEU A 63 24.91 -2.88 0.06
C LEU A 63 24.55 -1.39 -0.02
N GLY A 64 24.71 -0.62 1.07
CA GLY A 64 24.26 0.78 1.16
C GLY A 64 22.74 0.94 1.08
N LEU A 65 21.98 -0.09 1.50
CA LEU A 65 20.52 -0.11 1.48
C LEU A 65 19.96 0.04 2.90
N PRO A 66 18.77 0.67 3.05
CA PRO A 66 18.12 0.76 4.35
C PRO A 66 17.77 -0.65 4.88
N PRO A 67 18.20 -1.06 6.09
CA PRO A 67 17.97 -2.41 6.61
C PRO A 67 16.49 -2.79 6.67
N ARG A 68 15.62 -1.83 7.03
CA ARG A 68 14.17 -2.07 7.09
C ARG A 68 13.56 -2.35 5.71
N PHE A 69 14.04 -1.70 4.66
CA PHE A 69 13.62 -1.99 3.29
C PHE A 69 14.01 -3.42 2.90
N CYS A 70 15.27 -3.80 3.17
CA CYS A 70 15.75 -5.15 2.91
C CYS A 70 14.96 -6.20 3.70
N ALA A 71 14.69 -5.96 4.99
CA ALA A 71 13.92 -6.86 5.84
C ALA A 71 12.50 -7.07 5.32
N THR A 72 11.78 -6.01 4.94
CA THR A 72 10.43 -6.14 4.39
C THR A 72 10.43 -6.91 3.07
N LYS A 73 11.42 -6.69 2.21
CA LYS A 73 11.59 -7.44 0.96
C LYS A 73 11.86 -8.92 1.18
N LEU A 74 12.71 -9.26 2.13
CA LEU A 74 12.96 -10.67 2.51
C LEU A 74 11.70 -11.35 3.03
N ILE A 75 10.94 -10.68 3.90
CA ILE A 75 9.69 -11.21 4.43
C ILE A 75 8.66 -11.41 3.32
N GLU A 76 8.59 -10.50 2.32
CA GLU A 76 7.75 -10.65 1.12
C GLU A 76 8.18 -11.83 0.22
N GLY A 77 9.37 -12.39 0.43
CA GLY A 77 9.92 -13.48 -0.38
C GLY A 77 10.60 -13.01 -1.67
N ASP A 78 11.11 -11.79 -1.69
CA ASP A 78 11.86 -11.23 -2.82
C ASP A 78 13.20 -11.97 -2.99
N ARG A 79 13.31 -12.74 -4.09
CA ARG A 79 14.47 -13.57 -4.37
C ARG A 79 15.71 -12.75 -4.74
N ASP A 80 15.53 -11.67 -5.49
CA ASP A 80 16.63 -10.78 -5.87
C ASP A 80 17.28 -10.17 -4.63
N MET A 81 16.46 -9.78 -3.66
CA MET A 81 16.97 -9.25 -2.40
C MET A 81 17.69 -10.32 -1.58
N ALA A 82 17.15 -11.54 -1.52
CA ALA A 82 17.78 -12.65 -0.82
C ALA A 82 19.15 -13.01 -1.43
N ASP A 83 19.26 -13.01 -2.75
CA ASP A 83 20.50 -13.30 -3.47
C ASP A 83 21.54 -12.19 -3.28
N ARG A 84 21.12 -10.92 -3.24
CA ARG A 84 22.01 -9.77 -3.02
C ARG A 84 22.56 -9.69 -1.60
N LEU A 85 21.79 -10.06 -0.61
CA LEU A 85 22.18 -10.04 0.80
C LEU A 85 23.11 -11.20 1.16
N VAL A 86 23.11 -12.28 0.36
CA VAL A 86 23.98 -13.46 0.54
C VAL A 86 23.92 -14.01 1.98
N LEU A 87 22.70 -14.30 2.44
CA LEU A 87 22.49 -14.87 3.78
C LEU A 87 23.06 -16.29 3.88
N ASP A 88 23.65 -16.61 5.02
CA ASP A 88 24.09 -17.97 5.34
C ASP A 88 22.91 -18.89 5.66
N GLN A 89 23.17 -20.18 5.87
CA GLN A 89 22.12 -21.15 6.13
C GLN A 89 21.40 -20.89 7.46
N ASN A 90 22.13 -20.51 8.50
CA ASN A 90 21.56 -20.23 9.82
C ASN A 90 20.70 -18.97 9.78
N GLU A 91 21.14 -17.94 9.07
CA GLU A 91 20.37 -16.68 8.87
C GLU A 91 19.06 -16.94 8.11
N ARG A 92 19.09 -17.80 7.09
CA ARG A 92 17.88 -18.20 6.35
C ARG A 92 16.89 -18.97 7.22
N GLU A 93 17.39 -19.86 8.08
CA GLU A 93 16.55 -20.62 9.03
C GLU A 93 15.94 -19.70 10.09
N LEU A 94 16.70 -18.74 10.61
CA LEU A 94 16.19 -17.74 11.55
C LEU A 94 15.16 -16.82 10.89
N LEU A 95 15.42 -16.37 9.67
CA LEU A 95 14.46 -15.58 8.88
C LEU A 95 13.13 -16.32 8.74
N GLU A 96 13.16 -17.57 8.28
CA GLU A 96 11.95 -18.37 8.11
C GLU A 96 11.25 -18.66 9.44
N HIS A 97 12.00 -18.86 10.51
CA HIS A 97 11.43 -19.03 11.87
C HIS A 97 10.65 -17.76 12.30
N CYS A 98 11.23 -16.58 12.12
CA CYS A 98 10.56 -15.31 12.43
C CYS A 98 9.28 -15.12 11.60
N ILE A 99 9.31 -15.52 10.33
CA ILE A 99 8.15 -15.42 9.45
C ILE A 99 7.05 -16.37 9.88
N VAL A 100 7.36 -17.65 10.12
CA VAL A 100 6.39 -18.67 10.56
C VAL A 100 5.77 -18.28 11.89
N GLN A 101 6.57 -17.76 12.82
CA GLN A 101 6.05 -17.25 14.07
C GLN A 101 5.05 -16.10 13.86
N MET A 102 5.40 -15.13 13.02
CA MET A 102 4.50 -14.02 12.67
C MET A 102 3.19 -14.51 12.03
N GLU A 103 3.27 -15.42 11.06
CA GLU A 103 2.10 -16.00 10.38
C GLU A 103 1.19 -16.74 11.36
N THR A 104 1.79 -17.50 12.28
CA THR A 104 1.05 -18.26 13.30
C THR A 104 0.34 -17.34 14.30
N GLU A 105 1.01 -16.31 14.77
CA GLU A 105 0.45 -15.36 15.74
C GLU A 105 -0.59 -14.42 15.11
N ASN A 106 -0.39 -14.04 13.84
CA ASN A 106 -1.29 -13.10 13.13
C ASN A 106 -2.47 -13.82 12.45
N GLY A 107 -2.37 -15.12 12.21
CA GLY A 107 -3.38 -15.92 11.52
C GLY A 107 -3.51 -15.61 10.04
N LEU A 108 -2.54 -14.91 9.45
CA LEU A 108 -2.46 -14.49 8.06
C LEU A 108 -1.12 -14.90 7.47
N ASP A 109 -1.06 -15.13 6.15
CA ASP A 109 0.22 -15.33 5.47
C ASP A 109 1.08 -14.06 5.52
N ARG A 110 2.38 -14.20 5.19
CA ARG A 110 3.36 -13.11 5.25
C ARG A 110 2.97 -11.88 4.44
N ASN A 111 2.41 -12.06 3.25
CA ASN A 111 2.02 -10.95 2.38
C ASN A 111 0.76 -10.26 2.88
N ALA A 112 -0.23 -11.03 3.33
CA ALA A 112 -1.44 -10.50 3.94
C ALA A 112 -1.14 -9.75 5.24
N SER A 113 -0.23 -10.28 6.08
CA SER A 113 0.21 -9.63 7.32
C SER A 113 0.87 -8.28 7.08
N LEU A 114 1.76 -8.19 6.08
CA LEU A 114 2.39 -6.93 5.70
C LEU A 114 1.41 -5.95 5.04
N ALA A 115 0.46 -6.45 4.25
CA ALA A 115 -0.59 -5.64 3.65
C ALA A 115 -1.51 -5.06 4.73
N ASP A 116 -1.98 -5.87 5.67
CA ASP A 116 -2.82 -5.46 6.78
C ASP A 116 -2.16 -4.36 7.61
N MET A 117 -0.88 -4.52 7.95
CA MET A 117 -0.08 -3.50 8.61
C MET A 117 -0.10 -2.16 7.85
N ARG A 118 0.13 -2.20 6.52
CA ARG A 118 0.15 -0.99 5.67
C ARG A 118 -1.24 -0.33 5.62
N TYR A 119 -2.30 -1.11 5.46
CA TYR A 119 -3.67 -0.59 5.42
C TYR A 119 -4.09 0.00 6.76
N THR A 120 -3.77 -0.64 7.87
CA THR A 120 -4.04 -0.10 9.22
C THR A 120 -3.36 1.27 9.41
N PHE A 121 -2.10 1.41 8.99
CA PHE A 121 -1.40 2.69 9.04
C PHE A 121 -2.07 3.74 8.14
N ILE A 122 -2.44 3.38 6.90
CA ILE A 122 -3.14 4.28 5.98
C ILE A 122 -4.48 4.73 6.57
N GLU A 123 -5.25 3.84 7.18
CA GLU A 123 -6.52 4.16 7.83
C GLU A 123 -6.33 5.17 8.97
N GLN A 124 -5.31 4.98 9.81
CA GLN A 124 -4.98 5.93 10.88
C GLN A 124 -4.64 7.32 10.33
N VAL A 125 -3.74 7.38 9.36
CA VAL A 125 -3.33 8.66 8.74
C VAL A 125 -4.51 9.34 8.04
N THR A 126 -5.35 8.57 7.33
CA THR A 126 -6.50 9.13 6.61
C THR A 126 -7.63 9.56 7.55
N ALA A 127 -7.82 8.88 8.68
CA ALA A 127 -8.79 9.28 9.69
C ALA A 127 -8.49 10.67 10.25
N ASP A 128 -7.21 10.98 10.45
CA ASP A 128 -6.77 12.27 11.02
C ASP A 128 -6.59 13.37 9.96
N ALA A 129 -6.19 13.00 8.73
CA ALA A 129 -5.78 13.96 7.71
C ALA A 129 -6.84 14.23 6.63
N VAL A 130 -7.80 13.32 6.42
CA VAL A 130 -8.77 13.43 5.33
C VAL A 130 -10.10 13.97 5.82
N VAL A 131 -10.39 15.21 5.46
CA VAL A 131 -11.75 15.76 5.55
C VAL A 131 -12.54 15.24 4.34
N LYS A 132 -13.50 14.34 4.56
CA LYS A 132 -14.37 13.86 3.48
C LYS A 132 -15.14 15.05 2.88
N CYS A 133 -14.79 15.42 1.66
CA CYS A 133 -15.56 16.39 0.90
C CYS A 133 -17.00 15.89 0.74
N HIS A 134 -17.97 16.80 0.76
CA HIS A 134 -19.35 16.49 0.40
C HIS A 134 -19.34 15.80 -0.98
N GLU A 135 -20.09 14.70 -1.08
CA GLU A 135 -20.26 13.96 -2.32
C GLU A 135 -20.57 14.92 -3.48
N SER A 136 -19.82 14.81 -4.56
CA SER A 136 -20.05 15.66 -5.73
C SER A 136 -21.49 15.46 -6.26
N ARG A 137 -22.08 16.50 -6.83
CA ARG A 137 -23.41 16.40 -7.45
C ARG A 137 -23.46 15.28 -8.51
N GLU A 138 -22.34 15.06 -9.19
CA GLU A 138 -22.17 14.00 -10.20
C GLU A 138 -22.23 12.60 -9.58
N HIS A 139 -21.54 12.40 -8.47
CA HIS A 139 -21.57 11.12 -7.74
C HIS A 139 -22.99 10.79 -7.26
N ARG A 140 -23.71 11.78 -6.67
CA ARG A 140 -25.10 11.58 -6.25
C ARG A 140 -26.04 11.25 -7.41
N ARG A 141 -25.83 11.88 -8.58
CA ARG A 141 -26.59 11.56 -9.79
C ARG A 141 -26.30 10.15 -10.28
N SER A 142 -25.01 9.76 -10.33
CA SER A 142 -24.60 8.41 -10.72
C SER A 142 -25.21 7.35 -9.82
N VAL A 143 -25.14 7.52 -8.51
CA VAL A 143 -25.76 6.61 -7.54
C VAL A 143 -27.27 6.56 -7.67
N ALA A 144 -27.93 7.70 -7.96
CA ALA A 144 -29.38 7.73 -8.18
C ALA A 144 -29.79 6.98 -9.45
N TRP A 145 -29.06 7.14 -10.54
CA TRP A 145 -29.26 6.40 -11.77
C TRP A 145 -29.01 4.90 -11.60
N ASP A 146 -27.92 4.54 -10.92
CA ASP A 146 -27.57 3.15 -10.61
C ASP A 146 -28.69 2.47 -9.80
N ARG A 147 -29.23 3.16 -8.79
CA ARG A 147 -30.37 2.65 -8.01
C ARG A 147 -31.62 2.36 -8.85
N VAL A 148 -31.87 3.18 -9.90
CA VAL A 148 -33.01 2.97 -10.81
C VAL A 148 -32.71 1.82 -11.75
N LEU A 149 -31.50 1.76 -12.32
CA LEU A 149 -31.10 0.76 -13.32
C LEU A 149 -30.94 -0.64 -12.71
N THR A 150 -30.42 -0.73 -11.48
CA THR A 150 -30.09 -2.00 -10.80
C THR A 150 -31.03 -2.33 -9.63
N GLY A 151 -32.05 -1.51 -9.39
CA GLY A 151 -33.00 -1.70 -8.29
C GLY A 151 -33.78 -2.99 -8.40
N LYS A 152 -34.07 -3.65 -7.27
CA LYS A 152 -34.74 -4.95 -7.17
C LYS A 152 -36.02 -5.06 -7.99
N TYR A 153 -36.81 -3.99 -8.14
CA TYR A 153 -38.06 -3.94 -8.86
C TYR A 153 -37.99 -3.20 -10.19
N THR A 154 -36.96 -2.34 -10.39
CA THR A 154 -36.83 -1.48 -11.56
C THR A 154 -35.87 -2.05 -12.61
N ALA A 155 -34.92 -2.92 -12.22
CA ALA A 155 -33.96 -3.51 -13.13
C ALA A 155 -34.64 -4.28 -14.31
N LEU A 156 -35.62 -5.14 -14.02
CA LEU A 156 -36.31 -5.93 -15.03
C LEU A 156 -37.07 -5.05 -16.02
N PRO A 157 -37.95 -4.11 -15.61
CA PRO A 157 -38.64 -3.20 -16.54
C PRO A 157 -37.67 -2.37 -17.37
N VAL A 158 -36.62 -1.86 -16.78
CA VAL A 158 -35.60 -1.09 -17.51
C VAL A 158 -34.86 -1.95 -18.54
N PHE A 159 -34.48 -3.16 -18.17
CA PHE A 159 -33.85 -4.12 -19.08
C PHE A 159 -34.74 -4.41 -20.29
N PHE A 160 -36.05 -4.74 -20.06
CA PHE A 160 -36.99 -4.99 -21.16
C PHE A 160 -37.22 -3.74 -22.01
N GLY A 161 -37.25 -2.54 -21.41
CA GLY A 161 -37.38 -1.29 -22.15
C GLY A 161 -36.21 -1.05 -23.08
N VAL A 162 -34.98 -1.27 -22.60
CA VAL A 162 -33.76 -1.14 -23.42
C VAL A 162 -33.73 -2.20 -24.53
N MET A 163 -34.07 -3.46 -24.22
CA MET A 163 -34.13 -4.53 -25.22
C MET A 163 -35.19 -4.22 -26.30
N PHE A 164 -36.35 -3.75 -25.92
CA PHE A 164 -37.41 -3.36 -26.87
C PHE A 164 -36.93 -2.21 -27.78
N LEU A 165 -36.26 -1.24 -27.23
CA LEU A 165 -35.73 -0.11 -27.99
C LEU A 165 -34.65 -0.54 -28.99
N ILE A 166 -33.76 -1.46 -28.61
CA ILE A 166 -32.72 -2.01 -29.49
C ILE A 166 -33.35 -2.81 -30.66
N PHE A 167 -34.39 -3.61 -30.39
CA PHE A 167 -35.06 -4.42 -31.44
C PHE A 167 -36.00 -3.61 -32.32
N TRP A 168 -36.46 -2.44 -31.83
CA TRP A 168 -37.33 -1.53 -32.62
C TRP A 168 -36.54 -0.67 -33.61
N LEU A 169 -35.30 -0.35 -33.29
CA LEU A 169 -34.42 0.51 -34.10
C LEU A 169 -33.80 -0.29 -35.25
#